data_5b196905032a1411c7caf9d48f475c46
#
_entry.id   5b196905032a1411c7caf9d48f475c46
#
_cell.length_a   1.000
_cell.length_b   1.000
_cell.length_c   1.000
_cell.angle_alpha   90.00
_cell.angle_beta   90.00
_cell.angle_gamma   90.00
#
_symmetry.space_group_name_H-M   'P 1'
#
loop_
_entity.id
_entity.type
_entity.pdbx_description
1 polymer ?
#
loop_
_entity_poly.entity_id
_entity_poly.type
_entity_poly.pdbx_seq_one_letter_code
_entity_poly.pdbx_strand_id
1 'polypeptide(L)'
;MKRAEAFAAAVKSLWSGVCTVTVRKNETNEANGRTEAKEVDLCTNEPCRISFDTVQVTEPSNGAAQVKQTVTLFIDPAVSIPAGSKITVTQNGTAGVYEQSGKAAVYFTHQEVPLELFKGWA
;
A
#
# COMPACT_ATOMS: atom_id res chain seq x y z
N MET A 1 -4.23 21.45 20.62
CA MET A 1 -3.65 20.65 19.51
C MET A 1 -2.34 21.27 19.06
N LYS A 2 -1.29 20.49 18.99
CA LYS A 2 -0.01 20.98 18.50
C LYS A 2 -0.09 21.28 17.01
N ARG A 3 0.70 22.25 16.54
CA ARG A 3 0.75 22.63 15.12
C ARG A 3 0.94 21.45 14.20
N ALA A 4 1.82 20.56 14.60
CA ALA A 4 2.17 19.37 13.82
C ALA A 4 0.97 18.42 13.65
N GLU A 5 0.19 18.24 14.70
CA GLU A 5 -1.00 17.39 14.66
C GLU A 5 -2.10 18.00 13.80
N ALA A 6 -2.27 19.32 13.87
CA ALA A 6 -3.23 20.03 13.05
C ALA A 6 -2.85 19.94 11.55
N PHE A 7 -1.57 20.06 11.24
CA PHE A 7 -1.09 19.94 9.88
C PHE A 7 -1.28 18.51 9.33
N ALA A 8 -0.97 17.49 10.13
CA ALA A 8 -1.17 16.11 9.76
C ALA A 8 -2.66 15.79 9.52
N ALA A 9 -3.55 16.31 10.37
CA ALA A 9 -4.99 16.15 10.18
C ALA A 9 -5.47 16.82 8.91
N ALA A 10 -4.94 18.00 8.57
CA ALA A 10 -5.28 18.70 7.33
C ALA A 10 -4.86 17.90 6.10
N VAL A 11 -3.67 17.29 6.12
CA VAL A 11 -3.20 16.44 5.04
C VAL A 11 -4.12 15.23 4.87
N LYS A 12 -4.49 14.57 5.96
CA LYS A 12 -5.38 13.40 5.93
C LYS A 12 -6.77 13.73 5.41
N SER A 13 -7.26 14.95 5.64
CA SER A 13 -8.58 15.36 5.16
C SER A 13 -8.69 15.37 3.64
N LEU A 14 -7.57 15.39 2.92
CA LEU A 14 -7.51 15.32 1.46
C LEU A 14 -7.56 13.88 0.93
N TRP A 15 -7.46 12.89 1.80
CA TRP A 15 -7.43 11.48 1.40
C TRP A 15 -8.85 10.95 1.25
N SER A 16 -9.21 10.57 0.04
CA SER A 16 -10.55 10.09 -0.31
C SER A 16 -10.67 8.58 -0.32
N GLY A 17 -9.56 7.87 -0.17
CA GLY A 17 -9.54 6.41 -0.20
C GLY A 17 -9.47 5.78 1.17
N VAL A 18 -9.75 4.47 1.20
CA VAL A 18 -9.54 3.62 2.36
C VAL A 18 -8.80 2.38 1.93
N CYS A 19 -7.97 1.83 2.81
CA CYS A 19 -7.25 0.60 2.50
C CYS A 19 -7.30 -0.40 3.64
N THR A 20 -7.12 -1.67 3.26
CA THR A 20 -6.98 -2.80 4.16
C THR A 20 -5.63 -3.43 3.88
N VAL A 21 -4.82 -3.61 4.92
CA VAL A 21 -3.53 -4.28 4.84
C VAL A 21 -3.69 -5.69 5.37
N THR A 22 -3.42 -6.67 4.53
CA THR A 22 -3.60 -8.09 4.83
C THR A 22 -2.27 -8.81 4.73
N VAL A 23 -1.97 -9.65 5.72
CA VAL A 23 -0.79 -10.51 5.70
C VAL A 23 -1.22 -11.96 5.72
N ARG A 24 -0.35 -12.84 5.25
CA ARG A 24 -0.58 -14.27 5.30
C ARG A 24 0.26 -14.86 6.43
N LYS A 25 -0.40 -15.51 7.36
CA LYS A 25 0.25 -16.18 8.49
C LYS A 25 -0.02 -17.67 8.47
N ASN A 26 0.97 -18.45 8.89
CA ASN A 26 0.80 -19.88 9.06
C ASN A 26 0.31 -20.15 10.48
N GLU A 27 -0.83 -20.83 10.59
CA GLU A 27 -1.39 -21.24 11.87
C GLU A 27 -1.50 -22.77 11.93
N THR A 28 -1.12 -23.34 13.06
CA THR A 28 -1.30 -24.78 13.29
C THR A 28 -2.70 -25.04 13.80
N ASN A 29 -3.46 -25.86 13.08
CA ASN A 29 -4.78 -26.28 13.51
C ASN A 29 -4.63 -27.36 14.59
N GLU A 30 -5.05 -27.05 15.81
CA GLU A 30 -4.93 -27.97 16.95
C GLU A 30 -5.77 -29.24 16.77
N ALA A 31 -6.86 -29.18 16.00
CA ALA A 31 -7.73 -30.33 15.79
C ALA A 31 -7.11 -31.41 14.91
N ASN A 32 -6.26 -31.06 13.96
CA ASN A 32 -5.67 -32.02 13.02
C ASN A 32 -4.14 -31.94 12.93
N GLY A 33 -3.50 -31.03 13.68
CA GLY A 33 -2.06 -30.84 13.67
C GLY A 33 -1.48 -30.27 12.39
N ARG A 34 -2.31 -29.84 11.44
CA ARG A 34 -1.86 -29.29 10.18
C ARG A 34 -1.60 -27.79 10.30
N THR A 35 -0.54 -27.34 9.62
CA THR A 35 -0.26 -25.92 9.47
C THR A 35 -1.00 -25.40 8.25
N GLU A 36 -1.87 -24.43 8.44
CA GLU A 36 -2.65 -23.81 7.39
C GLU A 36 -2.25 -22.33 7.25
N ALA A 37 -2.21 -21.85 6.03
CA ALA A 37 -1.97 -20.45 5.76
C ALA A 37 -3.30 -19.69 5.84
N LYS A 38 -3.34 -18.62 6.64
CA LYS A 38 -4.51 -17.75 6.79
C LYS A 38 -4.16 -16.31 6.48
N GLU A 39 -5.10 -15.61 5.85
CA GLU A 39 -5.03 -14.17 5.68
C GLU A 39 -5.52 -13.47 6.95
N VAL A 40 -4.75 -12.51 7.42
CA VAL A 40 -5.07 -11.71 8.60
C VAL A 40 -4.98 -10.24 8.24
N ASP A 41 -6.06 -9.50 8.50
CA ASP A 41 -6.08 -8.06 8.26
C ASP A 41 -5.41 -7.34 9.43
N LEU A 42 -4.32 -6.62 9.16
CA LEU A 42 -3.62 -5.82 10.16
C LEU A 42 -4.34 -4.51 10.45
N CYS A 43 -4.95 -3.93 9.42
CA CYS A 43 -5.80 -2.75 9.55
C CYS A 43 -6.87 -2.79 8.47
N THR A 44 -8.02 -2.19 8.76
CA THR A 44 -9.16 -2.10 7.85
C THR A 44 -9.65 -0.67 7.78
N ASN A 45 -10.16 -0.26 6.62
CA ASN A 45 -10.71 1.08 6.42
C ASN A 45 -9.77 2.21 6.85
N GLU A 46 -8.47 2.02 6.68
CA GLU A 46 -7.49 3.04 7.01
C GLU A 46 -7.52 4.15 5.96
N PRO A 47 -7.67 5.43 6.37
CA PRO A 47 -7.66 6.52 5.41
C PRO A 47 -6.37 6.55 4.60
N CYS A 48 -6.48 6.74 3.31
CA CYS A 48 -5.34 6.77 2.41
C CYS A 48 -5.68 7.48 1.11
N ARG A 49 -4.66 7.67 0.29
CA ARG A 49 -4.80 8.16 -1.07
C ARG A 49 -3.86 7.39 -1.97
N ILE A 50 -4.36 6.98 -3.12
CA ILE A 50 -3.54 6.35 -4.14
C ILE A 50 -3.34 7.35 -5.29
N SER A 51 -2.11 7.47 -5.78
CA SER A 51 -1.74 8.37 -6.88
C SER A 51 -1.11 7.57 -8.01
N PHE A 52 -1.52 7.87 -9.23
CA PHE A 52 -1.01 7.25 -10.44
C PHE A 52 -0.23 8.29 -11.23
N ASP A 53 1.05 8.02 -11.49
CA ASP A 53 1.90 8.88 -12.29
C ASP A 53 2.43 8.14 -13.51
N THR A 54 2.59 8.86 -14.61
CA THR A 54 3.15 8.31 -15.83
C THR A 54 4.55 8.85 -16.02
N VAL A 55 5.52 7.96 -16.14
CA VAL A 55 6.92 8.30 -16.32
C VAL A 55 7.40 7.76 -17.65
N GLN A 56 8.08 8.60 -18.45
CA GLN A 56 8.75 8.14 -19.65
C GLN A 56 10.12 7.56 -19.28
N VAL A 57 10.33 6.32 -19.71
CA VAL A 57 11.61 5.62 -19.50
C VAL A 57 12.22 5.35 -20.87
N THR A 58 13.42 5.86 -21.10
CA THR A 58 14.17 5.57 -22.31
C THR A 58 15.16 4.46 -22.01
N GLU A 59 15.00 3.32 -22.69
CA GLU A 59 15.96 2.24 -22.58
C GLU A 59 17.04 2.38 -23.63
N PRO A 60 18.33 2.45 -23.23
CA PRO A 60 19.42 2.62 -24.17
C PRO A 60 19.57 1.48 -25.19
N SER A 61 19.09 0.30 -24.86
CA SER A 61 19.27 -0.89 -25.68
C SER A 61 18.43 -0.92 -26.95
N ASN A 62 17.28 -0.23 -26.97
CA ASN A 62 16.39 -0.21 -28.13
C ASN A 62 16.00 1.18 -28.61
N GLY A 63 16.46 2.22 -27.94
CA GLY A 63 16.20 3.60 -28.33
C GLY A 63 14.74 4.05 -28.29
N ALA A 64 13.83 3.19 -27.85
CA ALA A 64 12.42 3.51 -27.79
C ALA A 64 12.05 4.06 -26.39
N ALA A 65 11.29 5.14 -26.36
CA ALA A 65 10.71 5.65 -25.11
C ALA A 65 9.55 4.76 -24.69
N GLN A 66 9.63 4.22 -23.47
CA GLN A 66 8.55 3.45 -22.88
C GLN A 66 7.83 4.28 -21.83
N VAL A 67 6.52 4.14 -21.79
CA VAL A 67 5.67 4.79 -20.79
C VAL A 67 5.41 3.79 -19.66
N LYS A 68 5.81 4.17 -18.44
CA LYS A 68 5.59 3.35 -17.26
C LYS A 68 4.69 4.09 -16.28
N GLN A 69 3.64 3.42 -15.83
CA GLN A 69 2.79 3.95 -14.77
C GLN A 69 3.38 3.58 -13.41
N THR A 70 3.53 4.56 -12.55
CA THR A 70 3.93 4.34 -11.15
C THR A 70 2.73 4.59 -10.24
N VAL A 71 2.63 3.80 -9.18
CA VAL A 71 1.53 3.88 -8.23
C VAL A 71 2.13 4.13 -6.85
N THR A 72 1.61 5.14 -6.15
CA THR A 72 2.08 5.51 -4.82
C THR A 72 0.90 5.59 -3.86
N LEU A 73 1.05 4.96 -2.70
CA LEU A 73 0.07 5.02 -1.61
C LEU A 73 0.52 6.05 -0.58
N PHE A 74 -0.38 6.98 -0.26
CA PHE A 74 -0.20 7.95 0.83
C PHE A 74 -1.05 7.49 2.01
N ILE A 75 -0.42 7.20 3.14
CA ILE A 75 -1.07 6.65 4.32
C ILE A 75 -0.40 7.19 5.59
N ASP A 76 -1.04 7.05 6.72
CA ASP A 76 -0.51 7.47 8.02
C ASP A 76 0.87 6.84 8.28
N PRO A 77 1.85 7.64 8.73
CA PRO A 77 3.20 7.09 8.98
C PRO A 77 3.25 6.07 10.12
N ALA A 78 2.25 6.04 10.99
CA ALA A 78 2.17 5.06 12.07
C ALA A 78 1.69 3.68 11.62
N VAL A 79 1.13 3.58 10.41
CA VAL A 79 0.66 2.28 9.90
C VAL A 79 1.84 1.45 9.43
N SER A 80 1.95 0.24 9.98
CA SER A 80 3.00 -0.71 9.59
C SER A 80 2.52 -1.56 8.42
N ILE A 81 3.33 -1.61 7.37
CA ILE A 81 3.04 -2.43 6.18
C ILE A 81 4.21 -3.40 6.01
N PRO A 82 4.10 -4.63 6.53
CA PRO A 82 5.16 -5.63 6.37
C PRO A 82 5.40 -5.97 4.90
N ALA A 83 6.63 -6.33 4.56
CA ALA A 83 6.97 -6.76 3.21
C ALA A 83 6.10 -7.96 2.80
N GLY A 84 5.62 -7.96 1.57
CA GLY A 84 4.75 -9.01 1.06
C GLY A 84 3.28 -8.89 1.44
N SER A 85 2.87 -7.79 2.10
CA SER A 85 1.47 -7.56 2.43
C SER A 85 0.63 -7.34 1.18
N LYS A 86 -0.62 -7.81 1.23
CA LYS A 86 -1.65 -7.47 0.25
C LYS A 86 -2.33 -6.18 0.71
N ILE A 87 -2.40 -5.20 -0.16
CA ILE A 87 -2.97 -3.89 0.13
C ILE A 87 -4.18 -3.67 -0.79
N THR A 88 -5.36 -3.71 -0.21
CA THR A 88 -6.60 -3.46 -0.94
C THR A 88 -7.02 -2.01 -0.75
N VAL A 89 -7.05 -1.25 -1.84
CA VAL A 89 -7.38 0.18 -1.81
C VAL A 89 -8.70 0.41 -2.53
N THR A 90 -9.60 1.15 -1.89
CA THR A 90 -10.84 1.61 -2.52
C THR A 90 -10.83 3.13 -2.53
N GLN A 91 -10.89 3.71 -3.72
CA GLN A 91 -10.89 5.15 -3.91
C GLN A 91 -11.81 5.51 -5.07
N ASN A 92 -12.66 6.50 -4.85
CA ASN A 92 -13.61 6.97 -5.86
C ASN A 92 -14.48 5.83 -6.44
N GLY A 93 -14.90 4.90 -5.59
CA GLY A 93 -15.72 3.77 -5.99
C GLY A 93 -14.99 2.65 -6.72
N THR A 94 -13.67 2.74 -6.86
CA THR A 94 -12.86 1.75 -7.55
C THR A 94 -11.95 1.05 -6.56
N ALA A 95 -11.97 -0.28 -6.57
CA ALA A 95 -11.12 -1.11 -5.73
C ALA A 95 -9.96 -1.70 -6.54
N GLY A 96 -8.77 -1.71 -5.95
CA GLY A 96 -7.59 -2.33 -6.53
C GLY A 96 -6.81 -3.09 -5.47
N VAL A 97 -6.09 -4.12 -5.89
CA VAL A 97 -5.28 -4.95 -5.00
C VAL A 97 -3.82 -4.82 -5.40
N TYR A 98 -3.01 -4.41 -4.44
CA TYR A 98 -1.61 -4.06 -4.67
C TYR A 98 -0.69 -4.73 -3.67
N GLU A 99 0.60 -4.68 -3.95
CA GLU A 99 1.67 -5.04 -3.02
C GLU A 99 2.75 -3.96 -3.05
N GLN A 100 3.56 -3.90 -2.00
CA GLN A 100 4.64 -2.92 -1.93
C GLN A 100 5.75 -3.31 -2.90
N SER A 101 6.13 -2.38 -3.78
CA SER A 101 7.15 -2.62 -4.81
C SER A 101 8.55 -2.14 -4.41
N GLY A 102 8.64 -1.37 -3.33
CA GLY A 102 9.91 -0.82 -2.87
C GLY A 102 9.81 -0.31 -1.45
N LYS A 103 10.87 0.35 -0.98
CA LYS A 103 10.91 0.86 0.39
C LYS A 103 9.99 2.08 0.54
N ALA A 104 9.21 2.12 1.61
CA ALA A 104 8.39 3.27 1.95
C ALA A 104 9.25 4.46 2.37
N ALA A 105 8.89 5.65 1.91
CA ALA A 105 9.47 6.90 2.37
C ALA A 105 8.58 7.47 3.48
N VAL A 106 9.11 7.55 4.69
CA VAL A 106 8.33 7.99 5.84
C VAL A 106 8.62 9.45 6.14
N TYR A 107 7.55 10.24 6.11
CA TYR A 107 7.56 11.66 6.43
C TYR A 107 6.79 11.91 7.71
N PHE A 108 6.84 13.12 8.21
CA PHE A 108 6.17 13.50 9.44
C PHE A 108 4.64 13.39 9.33
N THR A 109 4.07 13.81 8.20
CA THR A 109 2.61 13.87 7.99
C THR A 109 2.04 12.61 7.36
N HIS A 110 2.87 11.84 6.65
CA HIS A 110 2.43 10.67 5.88
C HIS A 110 3.62 9.78 5.54
N GLN A 111 3.33 8.60 5.04
CA GLN A 111 4.35 7.82 4.35
C GLN A 111 3.91 7.59 2.90
N GLU A 112 4.88 7.51 2.02
CA GLU A 112 4.67 7.21 0.61
C GLU A 112 5.19 5.80 0.34
N VAL A 113 4.29 4.93 -0.09
CA VAL A 113 4.59 3.51 -0.32
C VAL A 113 4.49 3.24 -1.81
N PRO A 114 5.60 2.87 -2.49
CA PRO A 114 5.50 2.48 -3.89
C PRO A 114 4.77 1.14 -4.01
N LEU A 115 3.83 1.08 -4.94
CA LEU A 115 2.97 -0.07 -5.14
C LEU A 115 3.11 -0.66 -6.53
N GLU A 116 2.84 -1.96 -6.63
CA GLU A 116 2.63 -2.67 -7.89
C GLU A 116 1.41 -3.58 -7.71
N LEU A 117 0.88 -4.11 -8.81
CA LEU A 117 -0.26 -5.01 -8.74
C LEU A 117 0.09 -6.27 -7.95
N PHE A 118 -0.82 -6.72 -7.11
CA PHE A 118 -0.64 -7.93 -6.32
C PHE A 118 -0.63 -9.15 -7.23
N LYS A 119 0.44 -9.94 -7.17
CA LYS A 119 0.66 -11.10 -8.04
C LYS A 119 0.34 -12.43 -7.36
N GLY A 120 -0.06 -12.38 -6.11
CA GLY A 120 -0.34 -13.55 -5.30
C GLY A 120 0.66 -13.72 -4.18
N TRP A 121 0.37 -14.66 -3.29
CA TRP A 121 1.25 -14.97 -2.18
C TRP A 121 2.45 -15.78 -2.67
N ALA A 122 3.62 -15.41 -2.19
CA ALA A 122 4.86 -16.12 -2.51
C ALA A 122 4.94 -17.49 -1.83
#